data_d9df1bd2293fe2af189fea18110b0b2d
#
_entry.id   d9df1bd2293fe2af189fea18110b0b2d
#
_cell.length_a   1.000
_cell.length_b   1.000
_cell.length_c   1.000
_cell.angle_alpha   90.00
_cell.angle_beta   90.00
_cell.angle_gamma   90.00
#
_symmetry.space_group_name_H-M   'P 1'
#
loop_
_entity.id
_entity.type
_entity.pdbx_description
1 polymer ?
#
loop_
_entity_poly.entity_id
_entity_poly.type
_entity_poly.pdbx_seq_one_letter_code
_entity_poly.pdbx_strand_id
1 'polypeptide(L)'
;MKLDYTRDSILPEFSLKTLEDRYLLDDEKSPQEAFKRASTAWSKYRDVMDEDLAQRLYNYVSNKWFMFASPVLSNAPNGAKQGKGMPISCFLTYVPDTLEGLIGHTSELRWLSVYGGGVGGHWSDVRTVSDVAPGPMPFLHTVDADMIAYRQGKTRKGSYAAYMDISHPDIIEFLNMRIPTGDVQRKALNLHNAINISDEFMVAAAEGKSFDLRDPKDGSVKDTVDARKLWERILETRFRTGEPYMNFIDTANRDLPQPLKDLGLKINGSNLCNEIHLPTSADRTAVCCLSSLNLEFYDEWKDTSIVADLICMLDNVIEFFIENAPDTISRAKFSASRERSLGLGAMRSEEHTSELQSLMRISYAVFCLKK
;
A
#
# COMPACT_ATOMS: atom_id res chain seq x y z
N MET A 1 -32.53 -2.94 3.48
CA MET A 1 -31.89 -2.15 2.38
C MET A 1 -32.66 -2.31 1.10
N LYS A 2 -32.97 -1.20 0.40
CA LYS A 2 -33.65 -1.18 -0.91
C LYS A 2 -32.60 -1.14 -2.03
N LEU A 3 -32.67 -2.11 -2.97
CA LEU A 3 -31.79 -2.20 -4.14
C LEU A 3 -32.46 -1.57 -5.36
N ASP A 4 -31.64 -1.03 -6.25
CA ASP A 4 -32.05 -0.48 -7.55
C ASP A 4 -31.20 -1.11 -8.67
N TYR A 5 -31.70 -2.18 -9.26
CA TYR A 5 -31.02 -2.90 -10.34
C TYR A 5 -30.92 -2.11 -11.64
N THR A 6 -31.73 -1.03 -11.81
CA THR A 6 -31.61 -0.19 -13.01
C THR A 6 -30.27 0.54 -13.09
N ARG A 7 -29.58 0.68 -11.96
CA ARG A 7 -28.26 1.31 -11.88
C ARG A 7 -27.13 0.45 -12.48
N ASP A 8 -27.37 -0.80 -12.83
CA ASP A 8 -26.41 -1.57 -13.63
C ASP A 8 -26.18 -0.90 -14.99
N SER A 9 -27.20 -0.25 -15.56
CA SER A 9 -27.13 0.44 -16.86
C SER A 9 -26.20 1.66 -16.89
N ILE A 10 -25.86 2.24 -15.72
CA ILE A 10 -24.92 3.37 -15.64
C ILE A 10 -23.44 2.93 -15.57
N LEU A 11 -23.19 1.63 -15.41
CA LEU A 11 -21.85 1.07 -15.41
C LEU A 11 -21.40 0.77 -16.86
N PRO A 12 -20.19 1.19 -17.27
CA PRO A 12 -19.63 0.77 -18.56
C PRO A 12 -19.54 -0.74 -18.67
N GLU A 13 -19.68 -1.30 -19.89
CA GLU A 13 -19.61 -2.73 -20.17
C GLU A 13 -18.35 -3.40 -19.58
N PHE A 14 -17.20 -2.73 -19.73
CA PHE A 14 -15.95 -3.20 -19.14
C PHE A 14 -16.01 -3.32 -17.60
N SER A 15 -16.66 -2.35 -16.93
CA SER A 15 -16.83 -2.36 -15.48
C SER A 15 -17.76 -3.46 -15.03
N LEU A 16 -18.89 -3.66 -15.73
CA LEU A 16 -19.83 -4.77 -15.49
C LEU A 16 -19.11 -6.11 -15.56
N LYS A 17 -18.43 -6.38 -16.68
CA LYS A 17 -17.67 -7.62 -16.87
C LYS A 17 -16.59 -7.83 -15.82
N THR A 18 -15.88 -6.76 -15.43
CA THR A 18 -14.85 -6.84 -14.37
C THR A 18 -15.45 -7.17 -13.02
N LEU A 19 -16.61 -6.59 -12.66
CA LEU A 19 -17.31 -6.88 -11.42
C LEU A 19 -17.83 -8.32 -11.41
N GLU A 20 -18.43 -8.79 -12.51
CA GLU A 20 -18.90 -10.16 -12.69
C GLU A 20 -17.75 -11.18 -12.56
N ASP A 21 -16.64 -10.97 -13.25
CA ASP A 21 -15.52 -11.93 -13.30
C ASP A 21 -14.76 -12.04 -11.96
N ARG A 22 -14.74 -10.98 -11.12
CA ARG A 22 -13.79 -10.89 -10.01
C ARG A 22 -14.41 -10.61 -8.64
N TYR A 23 -15.58 -9.99 -8.57
CA TYR A 23 -16.11 -9.43 -7.32
C TYR A 23 -17.44 -10.04 -6.87
N LEU A 24 -18.21 -10.62 -7.79
CA LEU A 24 -19.44 -11.30 -7.43
C LEU A 24 -19.14 -12.63 -6.73
N LEU A 25 -19.97 -12.98 -5.77
CA LEU A 25 -20.04 -14.34 -5.21
C LEU A 25 -20.89 -15.23 -6.13
N ASP A 26 -20.77 -16.56 -5.98
CA ASP A 26 -21.43 -17.55 -6.83
C ASP A 26 -22.98 -17.41 -6.86
N ASP A 27 -23.55 -16.82 -5.81
CA ASP A 27 -24.99 -16.57 -5.65
C ASP A 27 -25.42 -15.15 -6.05
N GLU A 28 -24.47 -14.25 -6.37
CA GLU A 28 -24.73 -12.88 -6.81
C GLU A 28 -24.84 -12.80 -8.35
N LYS A 29 -25.83 -12.07 -8.86
CA LYS A 29 -26.11 -11.94 -10.30
C LYS A 29 -25.94 -10.52 -10.84
N SER A 30 -25.77 -9.54 -9.96
CA SER A 30 -25.66 -8.14 -10.31
C SER A 30 -24.63 -7.46 -9.41
N PRO A 31 -23.86 -6.49 -9.94
CA PRO A 31 -23.02 -5.61 -9.13
C PRO A 31 -23.75 -4.99 -7.93
N GLN A 32 -25.05 -4.72 -8.05
CA GLN A 32 -25.85 -4.15 -6.96
C GLN A 32 -25.91 -5.08 -5.74
N GLU A 33 -25.85 -6.39 -5.93
CA GLU A 33 -25.82 -7.37 -4.84
C GLU A 33 -24.48 -7.36 -4.10
N ALA A 34 -23.36 -7.26 -4.84
CA ALA A 34 -22.05 -7.10 -4.25
C ALA A 34 -21.93 -5.75 -3.50
N PHE A 35 -22.46 -4.67 -4.05
CA PHE A 35 -22.49 -3.36 -3.38
C PHE A 35 -23.35 -3.41 -2.09
N LYS A 36 -24.51 -4.08 -2.14
CA LYS A 36 -25.32 -4.34 -0.95
C LYS A 36 -24.55 -5.10 0.12
N ARG A 37 -23.89 -6.21 -0.27
CA ARG A 37 -23.10 -7.04 0.63
C ARG A 37 -22.03 -6.22 1.35
N ALA A 38 -21.21 -5.49 0.60
CA ALA A 38 -20.15 -4.67 1.16
C ALA A 38 -20.70 -3.53 2.03
N SER A 39 -21.72 -2.82 1.57
CA SER A 39 -22.37 -1.74 2.35
C SER A 39 -22.96 -2.26 3.65
N THR A 40 -23.58 -3.44 3.65
CA THR A 40 -24.10 -4.08 4.85
C THR A 40 -22.98 -4.50 5.81
N ALA A 41 -21.95 -5.18 5.28
CA ALA A 41 -20.86 -5.67 6.10
C ALA A 41 -20.11 -4.54 6.82
N TRP A 42 -19.85 -3.43 6.11
CA TRP A 42 -19.03 -2.34 6.61
C TRP A 42 -19.81 -1.22 7.33
N SER A 43 -21.12 -1.39 7.47
CA SER A 43 -21.96 -0.59 8.38
C SER A 43 -22.12 -1.23 9.75
N LYS A 44 -21.38 -2.30 10.01
CA LYS A 44 -21.37 -2.98 11.29
C LYS A 44 -20.11 -2.64 12.06
N TYR A 45 -20.26 -2.07 13.25
CA TYR A 45 -19.17 -1.90 14.20
C TYR A 45 -19.34 -2.92 15.32
N ARG A 46 -18.40 -3.87 15.42
CA ARG A 46 -18.53 -5.05 16.29
C ARG A 46 -19.85 -5.77 16.01
N ASP A 47 -20.73 -5.87 17.00
CA ASP A 47 -22.01 -6.54 16.85
C ASP A 47 -23.20 -5.59 16.58
N VAL A 48 -22.96 -4.28 16.48
CA VAL A 48 -23.98 -3.26 16.26
C VAL A 48 -24.06 -2.89 14.78
N MET A 49 -25.23 -3.11 14.16
CA MET A 49 -25.53 -2.78 12.78
C MET A 49 -26.15 -1.38 12.69
N ASP A 50 -25.64 -0.54 11.79
CA ASP A 50 -26.26 0.73 11.37
C ASP A 50 -26.92 0.55 10.00
N GLU A 51 -28.24 0.31 9.99
CA GLU A 51 -28.99 0.09 8.75
C GLU A 51 -29.09 1.34 7.88
N ASP A 52 -29.11 2.53 8.49
CA ASP A 52 -29.17 3.79 7.78
C ASP A 52 -27.85 4.07 7.07
N LEU A 53 -26.73 3.84 7.73
CA LEU A 53 -25.39 3.91 7.11
C LEU A 53 -25.30 2.92 5.95
N ALA A 54 -25.76 1.68 6.14
CA ALA A 54 -25.74 0.66 5.10
C ALA A 54 -26.50 1.11 3.84
N GLN A 55 -27.70 1.71 4.01
CA GLN A 55 -28.48 2.21 2.88
C GLN A 55 -27.79 3.41 2.21
N ARG A 56 -27.19 4.33 2.98
CA ARG A 56 -26.45 5.47 2.42
C ARG A 56 -25.24 5.02 1.63
N LEU A 57 -24.40 4.12 2.18
CA LEU A 57 -23.22 3.57 1.49
C LEU A 57 -23.60 2.88 0.17
N TYR A 58 -24.68 2.07 0.19
CA TYR A 58 -25.20 1.46 -1.03
C TYR A 58 -25.62 2.52 -2.06
N ASN A 59 -26.34 3.56 -1.65
CA ASN A 59 -26.74 4.62 -2.55
C ASN A 59 -25.54 5.35 -3.15
N TYR A 60 -24.50 5.63 -2.36
CA TYR A 60 -23.30 6.31 -2.83
C TYR A 60 -22.53 5.47 -3.86
N VAL A 61 -22.23 4.21 -3.55
CA VAL A 61 -21.45 3.35 -4.47
C VAL A 61 -22.24 3.04 -5.74
N SER A 62 -23.54 2.79 -5.64
CA SER A 62 -24.39 2.48 -6.79
C SER A 62 -24.62 3.68 -7.73
N ASN A 63 -24.45 4.92 -7.23
CA ASN A 63 -24.38 6.14 -8.02
C ASN A 63 -22.96 6.52 -8.49
N LYS A 64 -21.96 5.67 -8.24
CA LYS A 64 -20.54 5.90 -8.58
C LYS A 64 -19.90 7.10 -7.85
N TRP A 65 -20.45 7.57 -6.76
CA TRP A 65 -19.91 8.70 -6.00
C TRP A 65 -18.62 8.33 -5.26
N PHE A 66 -18.45 7.04 -4.93
CA PHE A 66 -17.20 6.46 -4.45
C PHE A 66 -17.04 5.03 -4.93
N MET A 67 -15.87 4.46 -4.71
CA MET A 67 -15.61 3.04 -4.94
C MET A 67 -14.86 2.43 -3.76
N PHE A 68 -15.32 1.25 -3.35
CA PHE A 68 -14.58 0.41 -2.40
C PHE A 68 -13.23 -0.01 -3.00
N ALA A 69 -12.19 -0.07 -2.18
CA ALA A 69 -10.97 -0.78 -2.59
C ALA A 69 -11.28 -2.26 -2.88
N SER A 70 -10.50 -2.87 -3.79
CA SER A 70 -10.75 -4.24 -4.23
C SER A 70 -10.98 -5.24 -3.10
N PRO A 71 -10.13 -5.33 -2.04
CA PRO A 71 -10.38 -6.28 -0.95
C PRO A 71 -11.58 -5.90 -0.07
N VAL A 72 -11.87 -4.61 0.06
CA VAL A 72 -13.04 -4.13 0.82
C VAL A 72 -14.34 -4.61 0.16
N LEU A 73 -14.39 -4.63 -1.18
CA LEU A 73 -15.53 -5.15 -1.92
C LEU A 73 -15.54 -6.69 -1.98
N SER A 74 -14.44 -7.30 -2.43
CA SER A 74 -14.38 -8.74 -2.70
C SER A 74 -14.42 -9.61 -1.45
N ASN A 75 -13.83 -9.13 -0.33
CA ASN A 75 -13.72 -9.88 0.92
C ASN A 75 -14.76 -9.47 1.96
N ALA A 76 -15.76 -8.64 1.59
CA ALA A 76 -16.87 -8.34 2.47
C ALA A 76 -17.64 -9.64 2.82
N PRO A 77 -17.83 -9.94 4.13
CA PRO A 77 -18.54 -11.14 4.55
C PRO A 77 -20.01 -11.11 4.11
N ASN A 78 -20.57 -12.30 3.85
CA ASN A 78 -21.99 -12.48 3.56
C ASN A 78 -22.62 -13.30 4.70
N GLY A 79 -23.19 -12.62 5.68
CA GLY A 79 -23.73 -13.24 6.90
C GLY A 79 -22.61 -13.98 7.67
N ALA A 80 -22.80 -15.26 7.95
CA ALA A 80 -21.82 -16.09 8.64
C ALA A 80 -20.67 -16.58 7.75
N LYS A 81 -20.72 -16.36 6.42
CA LYS A 81 -19.64 -16.73 5.51
C LYS A 81 -18.59 -15.60 5.55
N GLN A 82 -17.43 -15.90 6.13
CA GLN A 82 -16.28 -15.01 6.01
C GLN A 82 -15.85 -14.90 4.53
N GLY A 83 -15.38 -13.73 4.12
CA GLY A 83 -14.73 -13.53 2.83
C GLY A 83 -13.49 -14.43 2.69
N LYS A 84 -13.07 -14.67 1.44
CA LYS A 84 -11.90 -15.53 1.12
C LYS A 84 -10.55 -14.92 1.53
N GLY A 85 -10.52 -13.69 2.05
CA GLY A 85 -9.33 -12.94 2.46
C GLY A 85 -9.69 -11.85 3.47
N MET A 86 -8.70 -10.98 3.76
CA MET A 86 -8.88 -9.82 4.63
C MET A 86 -9.27 -8.58 3.80
N PRO A 87 -10.03 -7.63 4.37
CA PRO A 87 -10.48 -6.43 3.64
C PRO A 87 -9.39 -5.37 3.49
N ILE A 88 -8.14 -5.68 3.78
CA ILE A 88 -7.00 -4.77 3.72
C ILE A 88 -6.20 -5.00 2.45
N SER A 89 -5.89 -3.91 1.74
CA SER A 89 -5.14 -3.95 0.49
C SER A 89 -3.65 -3.64 0.63
N CYS A 90 -3.26 -2.86 1.64
CA CYS A 90 -1.93 -2.28 1.73
C CYS A 90 -1.27 -2.53 3.07
N PHE A 91 -0.06 -3.08 2.99
CA PHE A 91 0.81 -3.36 4.13
C PHE A 91 2.20 -2.78 3.88
N LEU A 92 2.82 -2.29 4.95
CA LEU A 92 4.19 -1.79 4.95
C LEU A 92 4.96 -2.61 5.99
N THR A 93 6.05 -3.22 5.57
CA THR A 93 6.86 -4.10 6.41
C THR A 93 8.27 -3.53 6.62
N TYR A 94 8.90 -3.99 7.66
CA TYR A 94 10.29 -3.70 8.00
C TYR A 94 11.07 -5.01 8.06
N VAL A 95 12.29 -5.02 7.55
CA VAL A 95 13.16 -6.19 7.52
C VAL A 95 14.34 -5.99 8.47
N PRO A 96 14.31 -6.60 9.68
CA PRO A 96 15.45 -6.55 10.59
C PRO A 96 16.67 -7.31 10.04
N ASP A 97 17.89 -6.80 10.31
CA ASP A 97 19.14 -7.43 9.92
C ASP A 97 19.53 -8.56 10.88
N THR A 98 18.62 -9.51 11.07
CA THR A 98 18.85 -10.76 11.82
C THR A 98 18.27 -11.94 11.05
N LEU A 99 18.78 -13.13 11.29
CA LEU A 99 18.26 -14.33 10.61
C LEU A 99 16.79 -14.56 10.93
N GLU A 100 16.40 -14.38 12.20
CA GLU A 100 15.01 -14.47 12.64
C GLU A 100 14.13 -13.41 11.97
N GLY A 101 14.66 -12.18 11.82
CA GLY A 101 13.98 -11.06 11.15
C GLY A 101 13.73 -11.33 9.67
N LEU A 102 14.74 -11.81 8.96
CA LEU A 102 14.66 -12.18 7.54
C LEU A 102 13.65 -13.32 7.29
N ILE A 103 13.72 -14.38 8.10
CA ILE A 103 12.81 -15.53 8.02
C ILE A 103 11.38 -15.10 8.42
N GLY A 104 11.26 -14.34 9.51
CA GLY A 104 9.96 -13.85 10.01
C GLY A 104 9.27 -12.94 9.00
N HIS A 105 10.03 -12.02 8.37
CA HIS A 105 9.51 -11.17 7.31
C HIS A 105 8.99 -11.99 6.11
N THR A 106 9.79 -12.94 5.63
CA THR A 106 9.39 -13.78 4.48
C THR A 106 8.15 -14.62 4.81
N SER A 107 8.06 -15.15 6.05
CA SER A 107 6.89 -15.89 6.50
C SER A 107 5.63 -15.01 6.54
N GLU A 108 5.71 -13.83 7.16
CA GLU A 108 4.57 -12.90 7.22
C GLU A 108 4.15 -12.45 5.82
N LEU A 109 5.11 -12.11 4.94
CA LEU A 109 4.85 -11.69 3.56
C LEU A 109 4.02 -12.71 2.77
N ARG A 110 4.32 -14.01 2.91
CA ARG A 110 3.56 -15.09 2.26
C ARG A 110 2.10 -15.07 2.72
N TRP A 111 1.85 -14.92 4.02
CA TRP A 111 0.50 -14.83 4.56
C TRP A 111 -0.23 -13.58 4.09
N LEU A 112 0.42 -12.40 4.13
CA LEU A 112 -0.16 -11.16 3.63
C LEU A 112 -0.56 -11.28 2.15
N SER A 113 0.28 -11.93 1.34
CA SER A 113 0.01 -12.19 -0.07
C SER A 113 -1.19 -13.12 -0.29
N VAL A 114 -1.28 -14.21 0.49
CA VAL A 114 -2.42 -15.14 0.45
C VAL A 114 -3.73 -14.45 0.85
N TYR A 115 -3.68 -13.51 1.80
CA TYR A 115 -4.86 -12.72 2.19
C TYR A 115 -5.19 -11.58 1.22
N GLY A 116 -4.43 -11.40 0.14
CA GLY A 116 -4.72 -10.45 -0.92
C GLY A 116 -4.12 -9.07 -0.75
N GLY A 117 -3.19 -8.90 0.21
CA GLY A 117 -2.47 -7.65 0.44
C GLY A 117 -1.34 -7.41 -0.57
N GLY A 118 -1.18 -6.16 -1.01
CA GLY A 118 0.05 -5.67 -1.62
C GLY A 118 1.00 -5.16 -0.53
N VAL A 119 2.30 -5.41 -0.66
CA VAL A 119 3.25 -5.14 0.40
C VAL A 119 4.40 -4.26 -0.10
N GLY A 120 4.74 -3.22 0.67
CA GLY A 120 6.02 -2.53 0.57
C GLY A 120 6.93 -2.93 1.71
N GLY A 121 8.19 -3.24 1.45
CA GLY A 121 9.12 -3.67 2.49
C GLY A 121 10.43 -2.90 2.48
N HIS A 122 10.88 -2.48 3.64
CA HIS A 122 12.10 -1.71 3.85
C HIS A 122 13.30 -2.63 4.10
N TRP A 123 14.32 -2.53 3.25
CA TRP A 123 15.50 -3.39 3.24
C TRP A 123 16.81 -2.67 3.61
N SER A 124 16.76 -1.37 3.86
CA SER A 124 17.96 -0.55 4.04
C SER A 124 18.80 -0.93 5.25
N ASP A 125 18.21 -1.55 6.27
CA ASP A 125 18.94 -1.96 7.47
C ASP A 125 19.59 -3.34 7.33
N VAL A 126 19.30 -4.08 6.25
CA VAL A 126 19.97 -5.35 5.93
C VAL A 126 21.37 -5.07 5.46
N ARG A 127 22.37 -5.59 6.18
CA ARG A 127 23.81 -5.35 5.92
C ARG A 127 24.23 -5.67 4.48
N THR A 128 25.23 -4.94 4.00
CA THR A 128 25.81 -5.17 2.68
C THR A 128 26.54 -6.49 2.57
N VAL A 129 26.90 -6.85 1.33
CA VAL A 129 27.75 -8.04 1.01
C VAL A 129 29.06 -7.98 1.78
N SER A 130 29.44 -9.12 2.38
CA SER A 130 30.71 -9.34 3.06
C SER A 130 31.10 -10.82 2.97
N ASP A 131 32.25 -11.20 3.54
CA ASP A 131 32.68 -12.60 3.60
C ASP A 131 31.69 -13.55 4.29
N VAL A 132 30.83 -13.00 5.14
CA VAL A 132 29.87 -13.77 5.95
C VAL A 132 28.39 -13.42 5.67
N ALA A 133 28.13 -12.44 4.82
CA ALA A 133 26.77 -12.00 4.49
C ALA A 133 26.58 -11.80 2.99
N PRO A 134 25.51 -12.36 2.40
CA PRO A 134 25.26 -12.26 0.96
C PRO A 134 24.66 -10.92 0.52
N GLY A 135 24.37 -9.99 1.45
CA GLY A 135 23.62 -8.77 1.19
C GLY A 135 22.12 -9.02 0.96
N PRO A 136 21.34 -7.97 0.64
CA PRO A 136 19.88 -8.08 0.48
C PRO A 136 19.44 -8.80 -0.79
N MET A 137 20.23 -8.79 -1.87
CA MET A 137 19.79 -9.25 -3.20
C MET A 137 19.37 -10.72 -3.28
N PRO A 138 20.07 -11.72 -2.69
CA PRO A 138 19.59 -13.10 -2.70
C PRO A 138 18.29 -13.33 -1.95
N PHE A 139 18.03 -12.54 -0.90
CA PHE A 139 16.74 -12.59 -0.19
C PHE A 139 15.63 -11.98 -1.04
N LEU A 140 15.90 -10.89 -1.76
CA LEU A 140 14.95 -10.31 -2.70
C LEU A 140 14.62 -11.27 -3.85
N HIS A 141 15.59 -12.05 -4.31
CA HIS A 141 15.33 -13.12 -5.28
C HIS A 141 14.37 -14.19 -4.73
N THR A 142 14.49 -14.55 -3.45
CA THR A 142 13.56 -15.46 -2.79
C THR A 142 12.16 -14.84 -2.70
N VAL A 143 12.05 -13.56 -2.33
CA VAL A 143 10.77 -12.83 -2.29
C VAL A 143 10.13 -12.76 -3.68
N ASP A 144 10.92 -12.60 -4.74
CA ASP A 144 10.44 -12.60 -6.14
C ASP A 144 9.73 -13.93 -6.48
N ALA A 145 10.33 -15.06 -6.11
CA ALA A 145 9.72 -16.37 -6.29
C ALA A 145 8.46 -16.56 -5.42
N ASP A 146 8.47 -16.06 -4.19
CA ASP A 146 7.32 -16.10 -3.29
C ASP A 146 6.12 -15.35 -3.87
N MET A 147 6.31 -14.19 -4.50
CA MET A 147 5.21 -13.41 -5.09
C MET A 147 4.56 -14.12 -6.28
N ILE A 148 5.28 -14.99 -6.96
CA ILE A 148 4.70 -15.84 -8.01
C ILE A 148 3.88 -16.99 -7.39
N ALA A 149 4.40 -17.59 -6.32
CA ALA A 149 3.82 -18.78 -5.70
C ALA A 149 2.61 -18.47 -4.79
N TYR A 150 2.73 -17.45 -3.93
CA TYR A 150 1.72 -17.11 -2.93
C TYR A 150 0.82 -15.99 -3.43
N ARG A 151 -0.45 -16.32 -3.67
CA ARG A 151 -1.46 -15.38 -4.22
C ARG A 151 -2.86 -15.72 -3.74
N GLN A 152 -3.75 -14.73 -3.72
CA GLN A 152 -5.16 -14.92 -3.42
C GLN A 152 -5.91 -15.39 -4.68
N GLY A 153 -5.97 -16.71 -4.90
CA GLY A 153 -6.77 -17.35 -5.94
C GLY A 153 -6.60 -16.70 -7.33
N LYS A 154 -7.73 -16.39 -7.99
CA LYS A 154 -7.76 -15.69 -9.28
C LYS A 154 -7.81 -14.17 -9.14
N THR A 155 -8.15 -13.65 -7.96
CA THR A 155 -8.51 -12.24 -7.76
C THR A 155 -7.28 -11.32 -7.71
N ARG A 156 -6.25 -11.69 -6.95
CA ARG A 156 -5.02 -10.89 -6.82
C ARG A 156 -3.77 -11.77 -6.85
N LYS A 157 -2.79 -11.35 -7.65
CA LYS A 157 -1.44 -11.92 -7.62
C LYS A 157 -0.68 -11.34 -6.42
N GLY A 158 0.31 -12.07 -5.91
CA GLY A 158 1.29 -11.53 -4.97
C GLY A 158 2.03 -10.36 -5.63
N SER A 159 2.18 -9.27 -4.91
CA SER A 159 2.88 -8.07 -5.39
C SER A 159 3.63 -7.41 -4.26
N TYR A 160 4.89 -7.05 -4.53
CA TYR A 160 5.81 -6.51 -3.54
C TYR A 160 6.66 -5.39 -4.13
N ALA A 161 6.87 -4.31 -3.37
CA ALA A 161 7.83 -3.26 -3.66
C ALA A 161 8.91 -3.26 -2.58
N ALA A 162 10.17 -3.44 -2.98
CA ALA A 162 11.32 -3.32 -2.08
C ALA A 162 11.79 -1.87 -2.02
N TYR A 163 11.99 -1.36 -0.82
CA TYR A 163 12.49 0.00 -0.54
C TYR A 163 13.93 -0.08 -0.01
N MET A 164 14.82 0.72 -0.58
CA MET A 164 16.22 0.80 -0.16
C MET A 164 16.67 2.26 -0.13
N ASP A 165 17.41 2.64 0.92
CA ASP A 165 17.97 3.98 1.05
C ASP A 165 19.08 4.21 0.03
N ILE A 166 19.13 5.40 -0.53
CA ILE A 166 20.12 5.81 -1.53
C ILE A 166 21.57 5.67 -1.03
N SER A 167 21.77 5.72 0.28
CA SER A 167 23.08 5.56 0.94
C SER A 167 23.54 4.12 1.13
N HIS A 168 22.69 3.12 0.80
CA HIS A 168 23.06 1.71 0.96
C HIS A 168 24.17 1.30 -0.01
N PRO A 169 25.20 0.55 0.40
CA PRO A 169 26.31 0.15 -0.49
C PRO A 169 25.86 -0.68 -1.70
N ASP A 170 24.82 -1.49 -1.56
CA ASP A 170 24.29 -2.33 -2.64
C ASP A 170 23.29 -1.61 -3.56
N ILE A 171 23.15 -0.27 -3.44
CA ILE A 171 22.14 0.50 -4.19
C ILE A 171 22.26 0.35 -5.72
N ILE A 172 23.48 0.24 -6.24
CA ILE A 172 23.72 0.09 -7.68
C ILE A 172 23.22 -1.27 -8.18
N GLU A 173 23.41 -2.31 -7.41
CA GLU A 173 22.90 -3.65 -7.73
C GLU A 173 21.39 -3.70 -7.61
N PHE A 174 20.85 -3.09 -6.57
CA PHE A 174 19.41 -2.95 -6.35
C PHE A 174 18.70 -2.20 -7.50
N LEU A 175 19.30 -1.13 -8.03
CA LEU A 175 18.79 -0.43 -9.23
C LEU A 175 18.69 -1.36 -10.43
N ASN A 176 19.64 -2.29 -10.57
CA ASN A 176 19.71 -3.21 -11.70
C ASN A 176 18.93 -4.53 -11.48
N MET A 177 18.22 -4.69 -10.37
CA MET A 177 17.60 -5.98 -10.02
C MET A 177 16.59 -6.48 -11.06
N ARG A 178 15.94 -5.55 -11.79
CA ARG A 178 14.95 -5.86 -12.84
C ARG A 178 15.54 -5.98 -14.26
N ILE A 179 16.82 -5.72 -14.43
CA ILE A 179 17.49 -5.87 -15.72
C ILE A 179 17.91 -7.33 -15.87
N PRO A 180 17.41 -8.08 -16.88
CA PRO A 180 17.60 -9.54 -16.99
C PRO A 180 18.98 -9.92 -17.56
N THR A 181 20.04 -9.29 -17.05
CA THR A 181 21.44 -9.56 -17.45
C THR A 181 22.29 -9.78 -16.22
N GLY A 182 23.29 -10.66 -16.31
CA GLY A 182 24.19 -11.02 -15.21
C GLY A 182 23.69 -12.24 -14.42
N ASP A 183 24.08 -12.33 -13.14
CA ASP A 183 23.73 -13.44 -12.27
C ASP A 183 22.22 -13.44 -11.93
N VAL A 184 21.51 -14.45 -12.39
CA VAL A 184 20.05 -14.62 -12.20
C VAL A 184 19.69 -14.71 -10.71
N GLN A 185 20.53 -15.30 -9.87
CA GLN A 185 20.27 -15.45 -8.43
C GLN A 185 20.31 -14.10 -7.68
N ARG A 186 20.79 -13.06 -8.34
CA ARG A 186 20.82 -11.68 -7.81
C ARG A 186 19.83 -10.76 -8.53
N LYS A 187 18.79 -11.33 -9.15
CA LYS A 187 17.74 -10.61 -9.86
C LYS A 187 16.38 -10.87 -9.23
N ALA A 188 15.50 -9.88 -9.34
CA ALA A 188 14.12 -9.91 -8.88
C ALA A 188 13.24 -9.22 -9.93
N LEU A 189 12.89 -9.97 -10.97
CA LEU A 189 12.27 -9.41 -12.19
C LEU A 189 10.79 -9.08 -12.03
N ASN A 190 10.12 -9.70 -11.05
CA ASN A 190 8.69 -9.52 -10.79
C ASN A 190 8.40 -8.57 -9.63
N LEU A 191 9.44 -8.19 -8.86
CA LEU A 191 9.29 -7.19 -7.80
C LEU A 191 9.39 -5.78 -8.36
N HIS A 192 8.70 -4.85 -7.69
CA HIS A 192 8.95 -3.43 -7.85
C HIS A 192 10.11 -3.01 -6.95
N ASN A 193 10.88 -2.02 -7.37
CA ASN A 193 11.90 -1.40 -6.54
C ASN A 193 11.62 0.09 -6.33
N ALA A 194 12.01 0.59 -5.16
CA ALA A 194 11.84 1.96 -4.75
C ALA A 194 13.08 2.44 -3.99
N ILE A 195 13.48 3.67 -4.22
CA ILE A 195 14.63 4.28 -3.54
C ILE A 195 14.13 5.34 -2.58
N ASN A 196 14.53 5.22 -1.32
CA ASN A 196 14.41 6.29 -0.36
C ASN A 196 15.53 7.33 -0.60
N ILE A 197 15.15 8.51 -1.01
CA ILE A 197 16.03 9.60 -1.38
C ILE A 197 16.09 10.59 -0.22
N SER A 198 17.29 10.85 0.30
CA SER A 198 17.52 11.85 1.35
C SER A 198 17.71 13.25 0.78
N ASP A 199 17.42 14.27 1.59
CA ASP A 199 17.71 15.67 1.26
C ASP A 199 19.21 15.89 1.06
N GLU A 200 20.06 15.24 1.87
CA GLU A 200 21.52 15.28 1.73
C GLU A 200 21.98 14.82 0.34
N PHE A 201 21.45 13.70 -0.13
CA PHE A 201 21.76 13.20 -1.48
C PHE A 201 21.32 14.19 -2.56
N MET A 202 20.12 14.76 -2.46
CA MET A 202 19.61 15.72 -3.45
C MET A 202 20.46 16.99 -3.52
N VAL A 203 20.92 17.49 -2.36
CA VAL A 203 21.85 18.62 -2.31
C VAL A 203 23.19 18.25 -2.96
N ALA A 204 23.76 17.08 -2.61
CA ALA A 204 25.00 16.62 -3.22
C ALA A 204 24.89 16.45 -4.75
N ALA A 205 23.79 15.91 -5.25
CA ALA A 205 23.52 15.76 -6.67
C ALA A 205 23.37 17.11 -7.38
N ALA A 206 22.67 18.06 -6.78
CA ALA A 206 22.50 19.42 -7.34
C ALA A 206 23.83 20.15 -7.43
N GLU A 207 24.69 20.03 -6.42
CA GLU A 207 25.98 20.69 -6.33
C GLU A 207 27.11 19.93 -7.05
N GLY A 208 26.87 18.72 -7.56
CA GLY A 208 27.87 17.87 -8.22
C GLY A 208 28.95 17.37 -7.26
N LYS A 209 28.59 17.10 -6.01
CA LYS A 209 29.47 16.57 -4.98
C LYS A 209 29.49 15.05 -4.94
N SER A 210 30.47 14.50 -4.24
CA SER A 210 30.50 13.08 -3.87
C SER A 210 29.47 12.78 -2.78
N PHE A 211 29.02 11.53 -2.72
CA PHE A 211 28.11 11.01 -1.72
C PHE A 211 28.59 9.64 -1.23
N ASP A 212 28.61 9.46 0.10
CA ASP A 212 29.09 8.24 0.72
C ASP A 212 28.00 7.18 0.79
N LEU A 213 28.34 5.96 0.37
CA LEU A 213 27.55 4.76 0.60
C LEU A 213 28.04 4.08 1.90
N ARG A 214 27.11 3.88 2.84
CA ARG A 214 27.42 3.46 4.22
C ARG A 214 26.75 2.15 4.59
N ASP A 215 27.54 1.25 5.21
CA ASP A 215 26.99 0.02 5.76
C ASP A 215 25.98 0.34 6.88
N PRO A 216 24.72 -0.12 6.80
CA PRO A 216 23.72 0.17 7.82
C PRO A 216 24.06 -0.42 9.19
N LYS A 217 24.90 -1.47 9.24
CA LYS A 217 25.26 -2.15 10.48
C LYS A 217 26.15 -1.32 11.39
N ASP A 218 27.16 -0.62 10.82
CA ASP A 218 28.19 0.07 11.59
C ASP A 218 28.44 1.52 11.14
N GLY A 219 27.74 1.98 10.08
CA GLY A 219 27.86 3.32 9.51
C GLY A 219 29.15 3.56 8.73
N SER A 220 30.00 2.53 8.55
CA SER A 220 31.26 2.66 7.82
C SER A 220 31.04 2.96 6.35
N VAL A 221 31.85 3.87 5.81
CA VAL A 221 31.84 4.17 4.37
C VAL A 221 32.43 2.97 3.62
N LYS A 222 31.64 2.38 2.72
CA LYS A 222 32.07 1.26 1.87
C LYS A 222 32.46 1.73 0.48
N ASP A 223 31.83 2.80 -0.01
CA ASP A 223 32.14 3.40 -1.31
C ASP A 223 31.74 4.89 -1.28
N THR A 224 32.29 5.66 -2.22
CA THR A 224 31.96 7.07 -2.42
C THR A 224 31.70 7.29 -3.90
N VAL A 225 30.52 7.76 -4.24
CA VAL A 225 30.04 7.91 -5.61
C VAL A 225 29.85 9.39 -5.98
N ASP A 226 29.86 9.71 -7.26
CA ASP A 226 29.40 10.99 -7.77
C ASP A 226 27.88 11.03 -7.69
N ALA A 227 27.33 11.91 -6.84
CA ALA A 227 25.89 11.98 -6.58
C ALA A 227 25.09 12.33 -7.83
N ARG A 228 25.61 13.22 -8.71
CA ARG A 228 24.93 13.61 -9.96
C ARG A 228 24.87 12.43 -10.93
N LYS A 229 25.94 11.69 -11.09
CA LYS A 229 25.96 10.51 -11.97
C LYS A 229 25.03 9.41 -11.44
N LEU A 230 24.97 9.22 -10.12
CA LEU A 230 24.02 8.28 -9.53
C LEU A 230 22.56 8.72 -9.78
N TRP A 231 22.27 10.01 -9.63
CA TRP A 231 20.95 10.58 -9.93
C TRP A 231 20.56 10.37 -11.41
N GLU A 232 21.47 10.69 -12.34
CA GLU A 232 21.27 10.48 -13.78
C GLU A 232 20.99 8.99 -14.08
N ARG A 233 21.73 8.09 -13.46
CA ARG A 233 21.50 6.64 -13.59
C ARG A 233 20.13 6.20 -13.09
N ILE A 234 19.67 6.75 -11.98
CA ILE A 234 18.31 6.48 -11.44
C ILE A 234 17.26 6.91 -12.47
N LEU A 235 17.38 8.13 -13.00
CA LEU A 235 16.44 8.66 -13.99
C LEU A 235 16.47 7.84 -15.29
N GLU A 236 17.66 7.46 -15.77
CA GLU A 236 17.81 6.63 -16.96
C GLU A 236 17.16 5.24 -16.76
N THR A 237 17.41 4.61 -15.61
CA THR A 237 16.81 3.31 -15.27
C THR A 237 15.29 3.42 -15.22
N ARG A 238 14.77 4.46 -14.57
CA ARG A 238 13.32 4.72 -14.50
C ARG A 238 12.72 4.96 -15.89
N PHE A 239 13.39 5.73 -16.73
CA PHE A 239 12.91 5.97 -18.08
C PHE A 239 12.82 4.68 -18.92
N ARG A 240 13.79 3.76 -18.76
CA ARG A 240 13.81 2.48 -19.48
C ARG A 240 12.84 1.44 -18.97
N THR A 241 12.62 1.39 -17.66
CA THR A 241 11.91 0.28 -17.01
C THR A 241 10.59 0.70 -16.34
N GLY A 242 10.33 2.01 -16.19
CA GLY A 242 9.25 2.54 -15.37
C GLY A 242 9.57 2.59 -13.88
N GLU A 243 10.73 2.09 -13.45
CA GLU A 243 11.17 1.99 -12.05
C GLU A 243 12.65 2.38 -11.89
N PRO A 244 13.12 2.74 -10.71
CA PRO A 244 12.49 2.61 -9.39
C PRO A 244 11.42 3.68 -9.11
N TYR A 245 10.59 3.44 -8.08
CA TYR A 245 9.84 4.54 -7.45
C TYR A 245 10.84 5.45 -6.72
N MET A 246 10.53 6.74 -6.69
CA MET A 246 11.30 7.73 -5.93
C MET A 246 10.52 8.16 -4.71
N ASN A 247 11.06 7.89 -3.53
CA ASN A 247 10.45 8.18 -2.25
C ASN A 247 11.33 9.17 -1.47
N PHE A 248 10.86 10.41 -1.28
CA PHE A 248 11.58 11.46 -0.55
C PHE A 248 11.37 11.27 0.95
N ILE A 249 12.18 10.40 1.54
CA ILE A 249 11.98 9.88 2.90
C ILE A 249 12.08 10.95 3.99
N ASP A 250 12.94 11.95 3.82
CA ASP A 250 13.10 13.02 4.79
C ASP A 250 11.87 13.93 4.82
N THR A 251 11.27 14.19 3.65
CA THR A 251 9.99 14.92 3.55
C THR A 251 8.88 14.16 4.27
N ALA A 252 8.77 12.84 4.01
CA ALA A 252 7.77 12.02 4.68
C ALA A 252 7.91 12.04 6.22
N ASN A 253 9.15 11.94 6.72
CA ASN A 253 9.41 12.00 8.18
C ASN A 253 9.22 13.40 8.77
N ARG A 254 9.51 14.48 8.02
CA ARG A 254 9.20 15.85 8.47
C ARG A 254 7.70 16.05 8.68
N ASP A 255 6.88 15.48 7.82
CA ASP A 255 5.42 15.63 7.84
C ASP A 255 4.71 14.58 8.71
N LEU A 256 5.46 13.65 9.31
CA LEU A 256 4.90 12.69 10.26
C LEU A 256 4.18 13.43 11.40
N PRO A 257 2.93 13.06 11.75
CA PRO A 257 2.19 13.69 12.84
C PRO A 257 2.95 13.69 14.16
N GLN A 258 2.90 14.83 14.88
CA GLN A 258 3.66 15.02 16.10
C GLN A 258 3.47 13.90 17.15
N PRO A 259 2.27 13.37 17.41
CA PRO A 259 2.10 12.27 18.37
C PRO A 259 2.89 11.00 18.00
N LEU A 260 3.15 10.76 16.70
CA LEU A 260 3.97 9.61 16.28
C LEU A 260 5.47 9.88 16.47
N LYS A 261 5.90 11.13 16.20
CA LYS A 261 7.27 11.57 16.50
C LYS A 261 7.58 11.47 17.97
N ASP A 262 6.66 11.89 18.84
CA ASP A 262 6.80 11.84 20.30
C ASP A 262 6.94 10.40 20.81
N LEU A 263 6.38 9.42 20.08
CA LEU A 263 6.55 7.99 20.35
C LEU A 263 7.84 7.41 19.74
N GLY A 264 8.69 8.24 19.12
CA GLY A 264 9.92 7.79 18.45
C GLY A 264 9.67 6.94 17.19
N LEU A 265 8.49 7.00 16.60
CA LEU A 265 8.16 6.25 15.40
C LEU A 265 8.74 6.92 14.15
N LYS A 266 9.15 6.11 13.17
CA LYS A 266 9.78 6.57 11.94
C LYS A 266 9.14 5.89 10.71
N ILE A 267 8.97 6.65 9.64
CA ILE A 267 8.65 6.14 8.32
C ILE A 267 9.94 5.62 7.69
N ASN A 268 9.98 4.32 7.36
CA ASN A 268 11.13 3.67 6.75
C ASN A 268 10.96 3.42 5.25
N GLY A 269 9.74 3.49 4.73
CA GLY A 269 9.39 3.28 3.33
C GLY A 269 7.93 3.56 3.09
N SER A 270 7.38 2.99 2.04
CA SER A 270 5.97 3.14 1.68
C SER A 270 5.35 1.78 1.34
N ASN A 271 4.09 1.77 0.93
CA ASN A 271 3.39 0.57 0.47
C ASN A 271 3.79 0.19 -0.98
N LEU A 272 3.09 -0.79 -1.55
CA LEU A 272 3.32 -1.29 -2.91
C LEU A 272 3.32 -0.20 -3.99
N CYS A 273 2.43 0.79 -3.88
CA CYS A 273 2.22 1.83 -4.90
C CYS A 273 2.85 3.18 -4.54
N ASN A 274 3.54 3.29 -3.41
CA ASN A 274 4.27 4.48 -2.93
C ASN A 274 3.39 5.69 -2.56
N GLU A 275 2.13 5.46 -2.17
CA GLU A 275 1.22 6.54 -1.76
C GLU A 275 0.97 6.60 -0.25
N ILE A 276 1.39 5.60 0.53
CA ILE A 276 1.12 5.51 1.97
C ILE A 276 2.43 5.57 2.75
N HIS A 277 2.53 6.55 3.65
CA HIS A 277 3.69 6.76 4.51
C HIS A 277 3.29 6.58 5.98
N LEU A 278 3.50 5.37 6.51
CA LEU A 278 3.20 4.99 7.89
C LEU A 278 4.46 4.42 8.55
N PRO A 279 4.61 4.58 9.88
CA PRO A 279 5.74 4.03 10.60
C PRO A 279 5.76 2.51 10.59
N THR A 280 6.95 1.94 10.44
CA THR A 280 7.20 0.50 10.52
C THR A 280 8.37 0.22 11.47
N SER A 281 8.41 -0.98 12.06
CA SER A 281 9.50 -1.46 12.89
C SER A 281 9.53 -2.99 12.94
N ALA A 282 10.44 -3.57 13.68
CA ALA A 282 10.55 -5.03 13.82
C ALA A 282 9.26 -5.69 14.34
N ASP A 283 8.47 -4.96 15.14
CA ASP A 283 7.20 -5.40 15.73
C ASP A 283 5.95 -4.78 15.08
N ARG A 284 6.14 -3.92 14.05
CA ARG A 284 5.06 -3.18 13.37
C ARG A 284 5.05 -3.41 11.87
N THR A 285 4.01 -4.04 11.38
CA THR A 285 3.62 -4.03 9.97
C THR A 285 2.48 -3.04 9.82
N ALA A 286 2.74 -1.89 9.19
CA ALA A 286 1.72 -0.87 9.04
C ALA A 286 0.61 -1.33 8.10
N VAL A 287 -0.61 -0.90 8.40
CA VAL A 287 -1.84 -1.31 7.72
C VAL A 287 -2.61 -0.07 7.32
N CYS A 288 -3.13 -0.03 6.10
CA CYS A 288 -4.02 1.02 5.66
C CYS A 288 -5.25 0.43 4.95
N CYS A 289 -6.43 0.89 5.39
CA CYS A 289 -7.70 0.62 4.74
C CYS A 289 -8.04 1.75 3.77
N LEU A 290 -8.40 1.40 2.53
CA LEU A 290 -8.53 2.36 1.44
C LEU A 290 -9.96 2.42 0.88
N SER A 291 -10.35 3.62 0.42
CA SER A 291 -11.48 3.88 -0.46
C SER A 291 -11.22 5.15 -1.26
N SER A 292 -12.02 5.43 -2.30
CA SER A 292 -11.82 6.62 -3.13
C SER A 292 -13.14 7.28 -3.50
N LEU A 293 -13.22 8.59 -3.25
CA LEU A 293 -14.29 9.47 -3.73
C LEU A 293 -14.12 9.71 -5.23
N ASN A 294 -15.24 9.77 -5.94
CA ASN A 294 -15.27 10.12 -7.35
C ASN A 294 -15.63 11.60 -7.53
N LEU A 295 -14.66 12.42 -7.88
CA LEU A 295 -14.84 13.86 -8.07
C LEU A 295 -15.64 14.21 -9.32
N GLU A 296 -15.82 13.29 -10.28
CA GLU A 296 -16.75 13.49 -11.41
C GLU A 296 -18.15 13.89 -10.93
N PHE A 297 -18.57 13.38 -9.78
CA PHE A 297 -19.90 13.63 -9.19
C PHE A 297 -19.84 14.56 -7.99
N TYR A 298 -18.79 15.42 -7.89
CA TYR A 298 -18.59 16.30 -6.74
C TYR A 298 -19.82 17.15 -6.42
N ASP A 299 -20.43 17.78 -7.42
CA ASP A 299 -21.60 18.64 -7.24
C ASP A 299 -22.85 17.89 -6.75
N GLU A 300 -22.93 16.57 -6.98
CA GLU A 300 -24.03 15.75 -6.51
C GLU A 300 -23.88 15.35 -5.03
N TRP A 301 -22.64 15.15 -4.57
CA TRP A 301 -22.39 14.60 -3.24
C TRP A 301 -21.77 15.58 -2.23
N LYS A 302 -21.27 16.74 -2.65
CA LYS A 302 -20.55 17.71 -1.78
C LYS A 302 -21.34 18.16 -0.54
N ASP A 303 -22.66 18.26 -0.64
CA ASP A 303 -23.53 18.70 0.43
C ASP A 303 -24.15 17.54 1.23
N THR A 304 -23.65 16.31 1.04
CA THR A 304 -24.08 15.09 1.75
C THR A 304 -23.11 14.72 2.87
N SER A 305 -23.48 13.71 3.66
CA SER A 305 -22.61 13.15 4.72
C SER A 305 -21.55 12.14 4.19
N ILE A 306 -21.37 11.98 2.88
CA ILE A 306 -20.58 10.91 2.29
C ILE A 306 -19.16 10.79 2.86
N VAL A 307 -18.46 11.91 3.08
CA VAL A 307 -17.08 11.87 3.63
C VAL A 307 -17.08 11.30 5.04
N ALA A 308 -17.99 11.76 5.92
CA ALA A 308 -18.11 11.25 7.28
C ALA A 308 -18.53 9.77 7.31
N ASP A 309 -19.47 9.39 6.44
CA ASP A 309 -19.94 8.01 6.31
C ASP A 309 -18.83 7.07 5.81
N LEU A 310 -18.00 7.51 4.85
CA LEU A 310 -16.86 6.71 4.37
C LEU A 310 -15.75 6.57 5.40
N ILE A 311 -15.48 7.59 6.21
CA ILE A 311 -14.56 7.50 7.34
C ILE A 311 -15.08 6.47 8.37
N CYS A 312 -16.36 6.54 8.71
CA CYS A 312 -17.00 5.58 9.61
C CYS A 312 -16.91 4.15 9.05
N MET A 313 -17.23 3.99 7.76
CA MET A 313 -17.11 2.71 7.07
C MET A 313 -15.68 2.14 7.12
N LEU A 314 -14.66 2.94 6.83
CA LEU A 314 -13.26 2.51 6.84
C LEU A 314 -12.80 2.14 8.26
N ASP A 315 -13.26 2.87 9.29
CA ASP A 315 -12.99 2.53 10.69
C ASP A 315 -13.62 1.19 11.09
N ASN A 316 -14.84 0.90 10.60
CA ASN A 316 -15.48 -0.40 10.79
C ASN A 316 -14.72 -1.53 10.09
N VAL A 317 -14.16 -1.29 8.92
CA VAL A 317 -13.31 -2.27 8.20
C VAL A 317 -12.04 -2.57 9.01
N ILE A 318 -11.40 -1.54 9.59
CA ILE A 318 -10.22 -1.73 10.46
C ILE A 318 -10.58 -2.51 11.72
N GLU A 319 -11.74 -2.20 12.35
CA GLU A 319 -12.19 -2.97 13.52
C GLU A 319 -12.39 -4.44 13.18
N PHE A 320 -13.08 -4.73 12.07
CA PHE A 320 -13.23 -6.10 11.59
C PHE A 320 -11.87 -6.80 11.38
N PHE A 321 -10.90 -6.11 10.79
CA PHE A 321 -9.55 -6.64 10.62
C PHE A 321 -8.88 -6.95 11.95
N ILE A 322 -8.94 -6.05 12.93
CA ILE A 322 -8.36 -6.23 14.26
C ILE A 322 -8.97 -7.46 14.97
N GLU A 323 -10.29 -7.64 14.87
CA GLU A 323 -10.99 -8.77 15.50
C GLU A 323 -10.68 -10.10 14.82
N ASN A 324 -10.56 -10.12 13.48
CA ASN A 324 -10.53 -11.37 12.70
C ASN A 324 -9.16 -11.69 12.10
N ALA A 325 -8.16 -10.80 12.20
CA ALA A 325 -6.83 -11.08 11.69
C ALA A 325 -6.17 -12.25 12.41
N PRO A 326 -5.65 -13.26 11.67
CA PRO A 326 -5.02 -14.42 12.28
C PRO A 326 -3.65 -14.08 12.88
N ASP A 327 -3.19 -14.88 13.82
CA ASP A 327 -1.92 -14.70 14.52
C ASP A 327 -0.70 -14.77 13.59
N THR A 328 -0.84 -15.36 12.41
CA THR A 328 0.20 -15.40 11.36
C THR A 328 0.60 -14.02 10.84
N ILE A 329 -0.25 -12.98 11.06
CA ILE A 329 0.00 -11.57 10.73
C ILE A 329 -0.18 -10.69 11.98
N SER A 330 0.31 -11.16 13.11
CA SER A 330 0.17 -10.48 14.42
C SER A 330 0.77 -9.07 14.45
N ARG A 331 1.87 -8.82 13.73
CA ARG A 331 2.47 -7.48 13.62
C ARG A 331 1.54 -6.49 12.92
N ALA A 332 0.82 -6.93 11.89
CA ALA A 332 -0.19 -6.13 11.21
C ALA A 332 -1.40 -5.85 12.11
N LYS A 333 -1.88 -6.88 12.83
CA LYS A 333 -2.95 -6.72 13.83
C LYS A 333 -2.56 -5.76 14.94
N PHE A 334 -1.34 -5.86 15.46
CA PHE A 334 -0.81 -4.95 16.48
C PHE A 334 -0.81 -3.49 15.98
N SER A 335 -0.21 -3.24 14.83
CA SER A 335 -0.14 -1.90 14.22
C SER A 335 -1.55 -1.32 13.99
N ALA A 336 -2.45 -2.09 13.37
CA ALA A 336 -3.83 -1.67 13.14
C ALA A 336 -4.55 -1.27 14.43
N SER A 337 -4.36 -2.02 15.52
CA SER A 337 -4.98 -1.72 16.82
C SER A 337 -4.47 -0.44 17.48
N ARG A 338 -3.22 -0.04 17.16
CA ARG A 338 -2.58 1.15 17.74
C ARG A 338 -2.82 2.41 16.91
N GLU A 339 -2.87 2.28 15.60
CA GLU A 339 -2.84 3.42 14.70
C GLU A 339 -4.17 3.67 13.98
N ARG A 340 -4.96 2.62 13.70
CA ARG A 340 -6.24 2.70 12.97
C ARG A 340 -6.14 3.60 11.74
N SER A 341 -5.13 3.41 10.92
CA SER A 341 -4.85 4.27 9.77
C SER A 341 -5.86 4.05 8.65
N LEU A 342 -6.45 5.14 8.16
CA LEU A 342 -7.45 5.16 7.10
C LEU A 342 -6.93 5.97 5.91
N GLY A 343 -7.20 5.51 4.70
CA GLY A 343 -6.88 6.21 3.47
C GLY A 343 -8.15 6.46 2.64
N LEU A 344 -8.61 7.71 2.60
CA LEU A 344 -9.69 8.12 1.71
C LEU A 344 -9.12 9.00 0.62
N GLY A 345 -8.97 8.43 -0.59
CA GLY A 345 -8.46 9.12 -1.78
C GLY A 345 -9.55 9.79 -2.60
N ALA A 346 -9.12 10.49 -3.65
CA ALA A 346 -9.98 11.07 -4.66
C ALA A 346 -9.53 10.61 -6.05
N MET A 347 -10.47 10.29 -6.93
CA MET A 347 -10.23 9.91 -8.31
C MET A 347 -10.96 10.85 -9.26
N ARG A 348 -10.49 10.93 -10.53
CA ARG A 348 -11.05 11.76 -11.59
C ARG A 348 -11.00 13.26 -11.28
N SER A 349 -9.90 13.70 -10.66
CA SER A 349 -9.66 15.12 -10.39
C SER A 349 -9.46 15.94 -11.67
N GLU A 350 -9.10 15.30 -12.78
CA GLU A 350 -8.95 15.91 -14.10
C GLU A 350 -10.26 16.49 -14.68
N GLU A 351 -11.40 15.95 -14.26
CA GLU A 351 -12.71 16.44 -14.69
C GLU A 351 -13.04 17.83 -14.13
N HIS A 352 -12.31 18.28 -13.11
CA HIS A 352 -12.51 19.55 -12.41
C HIS A 352 -11.32 20.51 -12.53
N THR A 353 -10.52 20.39 -13.60
CA THR A 353 -9.25 21.13 -13.76
C THR A 353 -9.38 22.66 -13.77
N SER A 354 -10.54 23.23 -14.08
CA SER A 354 -10.77 24.68 -14.06
C SER A 354 -10.97 25.29 -12.66
N GLU A 355 -11.36 24.47 -11.66
CA GLU A 355 -11.61 24.92 -10.28
C GLU A 355 -10.57 24.42 -9.26
N LEU A 356 -9.64 23.58 -9.68
CA LEU A 356 -8.74 22.79 -8.83
C LEU A 356 -7.58 23.56 -8.19
N GLN A 357 -7.37 24.83 -8.45
CA GLN A 357 -6.31 25.57 -7.73
C GLN A 357 -6.53 25.60 -6.20
N SER A 358 -7.77 25.48 -5.74
CA SER A 358 -8.10 25.34 -4.31
C SER A 358 -8.17 23.89 -3.83
N LEU A 359 -8.50 22.94 -4.72
CA LEU A 359 -8.62 21.50 -4.43
C LEU A 359 -7.31 20.73 -4.59
N MET A 360 -6.31 21.26 -5.30
CA MET A 360 -4.97 20.63 -5.38
C MET A 360 -4.30 20.43 -4.00
N ARG A 361 -4.69 21.20 -2.99
CA ARG A 361 -4.31 20.96 -1.60
C ARG A 361 -4.97 19.70 -0.98
N ILE A 362 -6.07 19.23 -1.58
CA ILE A 362 -6.82 18.04 -1.11
C ILE A 362 -6.37 16.77 -1.83
N SER A 363 -5.94 16.85 -3.10
CA SER A 363 -5.53 15.68 -3.89
C SER A 363 -4.20 15.05 -3.44
N TYR A 364 -3.38 15.77 -2.68
CA TYR A 364 -2.17 15.23 -2.02
C TYR A 364 -2.38 14.83 -0.56
N ALA A 365 -3.55 15.13 0.00
CA ALA A 365 -3.87 14.70 1.35
C ALA A 365 -4.54 13.32 1.30
N VAL A 366 -3.74 12.28 1.40
CA VAL A 366 -4.23 11.03 1.98
C VAL A 366 -4.55 11.39 3.44
N PHE A 367 -5.83 11.62 3.73
CA PHE A 367 -6.26 11.90 5.09
C PHE A 367 -6.12 10.62 5.90
N CYS A 368 -4.97 10.44 6.54
CA CYS A 368 -4.89 9.53 7.67
C CYS A 368 -5.50 10.27 8.87
N LEU A 369 -6.80 10.08 9.10
CA LEU A 369 -7.43 10.52 10.33
C LEU A 369 -7.13 9.48 11.40
N LYS A 370 -6.50 9.91 12.49
CA LYS A 370 -6.39 9.16 13.73
C LYS A 370 -7.56 9.51 14.63
N LYS A 371 -8.21 8.50 15.16
CA LYS A 371 -8.99 8.62 16.40
C LYS A 371 -8.10 8.36 17.60
#